data_659d702d5822e53fbd7e355efa625d04
#
_entry.id   659d702d5822e53fbd7e355efa625d04
#
_cell.length_a   1.000
_cell.length_b   1.000
_cell.length_c   1.000
_cell.angle_alpha   90.00
_cell.angle_beta   90.00
_cell.angle_gamma   90.00
#
_symmetry.space_group_name_H-M   'P 1'
#
loop_
_entity.id
_entity.type
_entity.pdbx_description
1 polymer ?
#
loop_
_entity_poly.entity_id
_entity_poly.type
_entity_poly.pdbx_seq_one_letter_code
_entity_poly.pdbx_strand_id
1 'polypeptide(L)'
;MSKLTHIVPVFFILICILFSGCHKEENRAFLLEEDVNKQVPGDWFFKQRAFPQGKINHAAYYQAIRNQKAAIQTRNNDPWFPVGPTNIGGRITDIEVHPSQPSTVYFGAAAGGIFKSEDDGLSWTPIFDDADNLAIGDFAIAPNDPKTLYVGTGEANGGGSSLSYDGNGVYRTNNGGNSWTNIGLTHVGSIGKIEIDPKRPERIFVAAMGRLFESTPNRGVYRSLDSGQNWEKVLFESDSTGAIDLVINPTQP
;
A
#
# COMPACT_ATOMS: atom_id res chain seq x y z
N MET A 1 -16.52 -77.70 -32.40
CA MET A 1 -16.18 -77.06 -31.14
C MET A 1 -14.77 -76.45 -31.25
N SER A 2 -14.58 -75.30 -31.91
CA SER A 2 -13.30 -74.60 -31.86
C SER A 2 -13.39 -73.22 -32.55
N LYS A 3 -14.22 -72.29 -32.08
CA LYS A 3 -14.23 -70.91 -32.55
C LYS A 3 -14.57 -69.85 -31.44
N LEU A 4 -14.41 -70.24 -30.16
CA LEU A 4 -14.78 -69.32 -29.08
C LEU A 4 -13.61 -68.85 -28.21
N THR A 5 -12.38 -69.22 -28.51
CA THR A 5 -11.20 -68.98 -27.66
C THR A 5 -10.34 -67.79 -28.09
N HIS A 6 -10.67 -67.10 -29.21
CA HIS A 6 -9.85 -65.97 -29.70
C HIS A 6 -10.51 -64.56 -29.54
N ILE A 7 -11.74 -64.49 -29.07
CA ILE A 7 -12.44 -63.20 -28.92
C ILE A 7 -12.19 -62.55 -27.57
N VAL A 8 -11.96 -63.31 -26.52
CA VAL A 8 -11.77 -62.83 -25.14
C VAL A 8 -10.49 -61.97 -24.97
N PRO A 9 -9.30 -62.38 -25.53
CA PRO A 9 -8.10 -61.55 -25.34
C PRO A 9 -8.12 -60.20 -26.09
N VAL A 10 -8.84 -60.11 -27.25
CA VAL A 10 -8.90 -58.89 -28.03
C VAL A 10 -9.79 -57.85 -27.34
N PHE A 11 -10.86 -58.28 -26.70
CA PHE A 11 -11.75 -57.38 -25.92
C PHE A 11 -11.09 -56.83 -24.65
N PHE A 12 -10.23 -57.61 -24.00
CA PHE A 12 -9.49 -57.17 -22.82
C PHE A 12 -8.37 -56.20 -23.18
N ILE A 13 -7.72 -56.33 -24.31
CA ILE A 13 -6.71 -55.41 -24.81
C ILE A 13 -7.37 -54.06 -25.25
N LEU A 14 -8.57 -54.10 -25.82
CA LEU A 14 -9.30 -52.90 -26.24
C LEU A 14 -9.81 -52.07 -25.03
N ILE A 15 -10.21 -52.74 -23.94
CA ILE A 15 -10.60 -52.10 -22.69
C ILE A 15 -9.41 -51.48 -21.97
N CYS A 16 -8.23 -52.10 -21.99
CA CYS A 16 -7.03 -51.49 -21.41
C CYS A 16 -6.51 -50.26 -22.19
N ILE A 17 -6.75 -50.18 -23.50
CA ILE A 17 -6.37 -49.01 -24.31
C ILE A 17 -7.30 -47.83 -24.05
N LEU A 18 -8.58 -48.07 -23.70
CA LEU A 18 -9.54 -47.01 -23.38
C LEU A 18 -9.36 -46.42 -22.00
N PHE A 19 -8.67 -47.07 -21.07
CA PHE A 19 -8.36 -46.54 -19.74
C PHE A 19 -6.96 -45.91 -19.59
N SER A 20 -6.10 -46.01 -20.61
CA SER A 20 -4.75 -45.41 -20.58
C SER A 20 -4.71 -43.96 -21.13
N GLY A 21 -5.85 -43.42 -21.58
CA GLY A 21 -5.94 -42.11 -22.22
C GLY A 21 -6.34 -40.94 -21.32
N CYS A 22 -6.57 -41.16 -20.02
CA CYS A 22 -7.16 -40.09 -19.20
C CYS A 22 -6.37 -39.83 -17.90
N HIS A 23 -5.09 -39.47 -17.97
CA HIS A 23 -4.40 -38.95 -16.78
C HIS A 23 -3.07 -38.23 -17.07
N LYS A 24 -3.00 -37.36 -18.07
CA LYS A 24 -1.76 -36.61 -18.29
C LYS A 24 -1.89 -35.15 -18.75
N GLU A 25 -3.08 -34.62 -18.99
CA GLU A 25 -3.20 -33.23 -19.43
C GLU A 25 -3.72 -32.25 -18.36
N GLU A 26 -4.49 -32.69 -17.35
CA GLU A 26 -4.98 -31.78 -16.32
C GLU A 26 -3.90 -31.24 -15.39
N ASN A 27 -2.84 -32.00 -15.14
CA ASN A 27 -1.76 -31.55 -14.25
C ASN A 27 -0.77 -30.58 -14.90
N ARG A 28 -0.70 -30.52 -16.24
CA ARG A 28 0.18 -29.56 -16.94
C ARG A 28 -0.45 -28.19 -17.09
N ALA A 29 -1.75 -28.13 -17.30
CA ALA A 29 -2.48 -26.86 -17.36
C ALA A 29 -2.50 -26.18 -15.99
N PHE A 30 -2.72 -26.93 -14.91
CA PHE A 30 -2.71 -26.39 -13.54
C PHE A 30 -1.33 -25.86 -13.11
N LEU A 31 -0.24 -26.54 -13.47
CA LEU A 31 1.11 -26.08 -13.15
C LEU A 31 1.56 -24.90 -14.03
N LEU A 32 1.03 -24.77 -15.24
CA LEU A 32 1.32 -23.63 -16.12
C LEU A 32 0.49 -22.40 -15.73
N GLU A 33 -0.73 -22.56 -15.21
CA GLU A 33 -1.53 -21.47 -14.67
C GLU A 33 -0.92 -20.91 -13.38
N GLU A 34 -0.34 -21.75 -12.52
CA GLU A 34 0.32 -21.29 -11.29
C GLU A 34 1.62 -20.50 -11.56
N ASP A 35 2.36 -20.85 -12.63
CA ASP A 35 3.60 -20.14 -12.97
C ASP A 35 3.36 -18.83 -13.74
N VAL A 36 2.27 -18.70 -14.48
CA VAL A 36 1.89 -17.45 -15.15
C VAL A 36 1.33 -16.45 -14.16
N ASN A 37 0.67 -16.89 -13.09
CA ASN A 37 0.10 -16.02 -12.06
C ASN A 37 1.12 -15.50 -11.03
N LYS A 38 2.34 -16.01 -10.99
CA LYS A 38 3.40 -15.54 -10.06
C LYS A 38 3.89 -14.11 -10.35
N GLN A 39 3.56 -13.53 -11.49
CA GLN A 39 3.96 -12.17 -11.87
C GLN A 39 2.90 -11.10 -11.55
N VAL A 40 1.71 -11.50 -11.11
CA VAL A 40 0.61 -10.58 -10.79
C VAL A 40 0.36 -10.63 -9.28
N PRO A 41 0.26 -9.49 -8.60
CA PRO A 41 -0.10 -9.45 -7.19
C PRO A 41 -1.42 -10.18 -6.93
N GLY A 42 -1.49 -10.97 -5.85
CA GLY A 42 -2.71 -11.67 -5.45
C GLY A 42 -3.86 -10.68 -5.22
N ASP A 43 -4.96 -10.82 -5.93
CA ASP A 43 -6.09 -9.87 -5.93
C ASP A 43 -7.28 -10.31 -5.04
N TRP A 44 -7.13 -11.40 -4.31
CA TRP A 44 -8.22 -11.98 -3.50
C TRP A 44 -8.81 -10.97 -2.51
N PHE A 45 -7.97 -10.26 -1.78
CA PHE A 45 -8.40 -9.27 -0.79
C PHE A 45 -9.03 -8.04 -1.45
N PHE A 46 -8.49 -7.62 -2.60
CA PHE A 46 -9.11 -6.59 -3.43
C PHE A 46 -10.50 -7.01 -3.89
N LYS A 47 -10.65 -8.22 -4.45
CA LYS A 47 -11.95 -8.75 -4.93
C LYS A 47 -13.00 -8.78 -3.82
N GLN A 48 -12.63 -9.16 -2.60
CA GLN A 48 -13.56 -9.11 -1.46
C GLN A 48 -14.05 -7.69 -1.16
N ARG A 49 -13.16 -6.72 -1.13
CA ARG A 49 -13.48 -5.32 -0.85
C ARG A 49 -14.22 -4.63 -2.01
N ALA A 50 -13.96 -5.08 -3.22
CA ALA A 50 -14.56 -4.53 -4.44
C ALA A 50 -15.92 -5.15 -4.81
N PHE A 51 -16.34 -6.22 -4.13
CA PHE A 51 -17.61 -6.90 -4.41
C PHE A 51 -18.82 -6.02 -4.02
N PRO A 52 -19.92 -6.02 -4.81
CA PRO A 52 -20.09 -6.72 -6.09
C PRO A 52 -19.70 -5.88 -7.32
N GLN A 53 -19.31 -4.62 -7.17
CA GLN A 53 -19.10 -3.66 -8.27
C GLN A 53 -17.76 -3.83 -9.01
N GLY A 54 -16.85 -4.68 -8.50
CA GLY A 54 -15.52 -4.89 -9.06
C GLY A 54 -14.53 -3.75 -8.81
N LYS A 55 -14.93 -2.74 -8.03
CA LYS A 55 -14.07 -1.61 -7.60
C LYS A 55 -14.42 -1.14 -6.20
N ILE A 56 -13.41 -0.63 -5.47
CA ILE A 56 -13.60 -0.11 -4.12
C ILE A 56 -14.17 1.30 -4.19
N ASN A 57 -15.26 1.56 -3.49
CA ASN A 57 -15.79 2.92 -3.31
C ASN A 57 -15.01 3.62 -2.19
N HIS A 58 -13.87 4.22 -2.53
CA HIS A 58 -12.99 4.90 -1.57
C HIS A 58 -13.68 6.07 -0.85
N ALA A 59 -14.53 6.81 -1.53
CA ALA A 59 -15.27 7.93 -0.92
C ALA A 59 -16.19 7.44 0.20
N ALA A 60 -16.95 6.37 -0.04
CA ALA A 60 -17.80 5.76 0.98
C ALA A 60 -16.97 5.14 2.13
N TYR A 61 -15.85 4.53 1.82
CA TYR A 61 -14.94 3.96 2.81
C TYR A 61 -14.41 5.02 3.78
N TYR A 62 -13.85 6.11 3.28
CA TYR A 62 -13.35 7.19 4.14
C TYR A 62 -14.46 7.93 4.86
N GLN A 63 -15.65 8.07 4.26
CA GLN A 63 -16.80 8.63 4.96
C GLN A 63 -17.22 7.75 6.14
N ALA A 64 -17.21 6.43 5.98
CA ALA A 64 -17.53 5.51 7.07
C ALA A 64 -16.51 5.61 8.23
N ILE A 65 -15.22 5.74 7.94
CA ILE A 65 -14.17 5.98 8.94
C ILE A 65 -14.44 7.27 9.70
N ARG A 66 -14.69 8.38 9.03
CA ARG A 66 -14.99 9.67 9.69
C ARG A 66 -16.24 9.58 10.57
N ASN A 67 -17.30 8.94 10.09
CA ASN A 67 -18.52 8.75 10.86
C ASN A 67 -18.27 7.89 12.13
N GLN A 68 -17.45 6.85 12.00
CA GLN A 68 -17.09 5.99 13.14
C GLN A 68 -16.25 6.78 14.17
N LYS A 69 -15.24 7.54 13.75
CA LYS A 69 -14.43 8.38 14.64
C LYS A 69 -15.28 9.40 15.38
N ALA A 70 -16.20 10.08 14.70
CA ALA A 70 -17.13 11.02 15.34
C ALA A 70 -18.06 10.33 16.34
N ALA A 71 -18.54 9.12 16.05
CA ALA A 71 -19.38 8.35 16.98
C ALA A 71 -18.61 7.84 18.21
N ILE A 72 -17.33 7.53 18.08
CA ILE A 72 -16.47 7.13 19.22
C ILE A 72 -16.27 8.29 20.17
N GLN A 73 -16.04 9.51 19.69
CA GLN A 73 -15.85 10.71 20.52
C GLN A 73 -17.06 11.05 21.40
N THR A 74 -18.27 10.59 21.01
CA THR A 74 -19.51 10.85 21.75
C THR A 74 -19.87 9.75 22.78
N ARG A 75 -19.12 8.65 22.82
CA ARG A 75 -19.37 7.54 23.76
C ARG A 75 -18.48 7.70 24.98
N ASN A 76 -19.01 7.52 26.18
CA ASN A 76 -18.22 7.25 27.37
C ASN A 76 -17.63 5.85 27.22
N ASN A 77 -16.43 5.76 26.69
CA ASN A 77 -15.77 4.49 26.42
C ASN A 77 -14.77 4.18 27.54
N ASP A 78 -14.85 2.97 28.05
CA ASP A 78 -13.70 2.36 28.68
C ASP A 78 -12.54 2.36 27.68
N PRO A 79 -11.34 2.77 28.09
CA PRO A 79 -10.21 2.86 27.18
C PRO A 79 -9.86 1.46 26.62
N TRP A 80 -9.73 1.36 25.30
CA TRP A 80 -9.16 0.18 24.69
C TRP A 80 -7.68 0.10 25.03
N PHE A 81 -7.21 -1.08 25.44
CA PHE A 81 -5.78 -1.34 25.63
C PHE A 81 -5.39 -2.60 24.85
N PRO A 82 -4.19 -2.61 24.26
CA PRO A 82 -3.72 -3.77 23.52
C PRO A 82 -3.44 -4.94 24.47
N VAL A 83 -4.01 -6.11 24.20
CA VAL A 83 -3.75 -7.34 24.94
C VAL A 83 -2.79 -8.28 24.25
N GLY A 84 -2.21 -7.83 23.16
CA GLY A 84 -1.24 -8.59 22.36
C GLY A 84 -1.86 -9.26 21.13
N PRO A 85 -1.08 -10.04 20.41
CA PRO A 85 0.31 -10.42 20.71
C PRO A 85 1.27 -9.23 20.62
N THR A 86 2.23 -9.12 21.56
CA THR A 86 3.21 -8.03 21.61
C THR A 86 4.57 -8.41 21.01
N ASN A 87 4.72 -9.66 20.58
CA ASN A 87 5.94 -10.23 20.02
C ASN A 87 5.88 -10.49 18.51
N ILE A 88 4.87 -9.95 17.82
CA ILE A 88 4.75 -10.02 16.37
C ILE A 88 5.11 -8.64 15.81
N GLY A 89 6.16 -8.60 14.97
CA GLY A 89 6.59 -7.39 14.29
C GLY A 89 5.59 -6.94 13.22
N GLY A 90 5.46 -5.62 13.04
CA GLY A 90 4.80 -5.00 11.91
C GLY A 90 5.78 -4.68 10.79
N ARG A 91 5.25 -4.32 9.60
CA ARG A 91 6.06 -3.82 8.48
C ARG A 91 6.21 -2.32 8.61
N ILE A 92 7.46 -1.85 8.61
CA ILE A 92 7.82 -0.44 8.56
C ILE A 92 8.14 -0.09 7.11
N THR A 93 7.60 1.01 6.62
CA THR A 93 7.80 1.50 5.25
C THR A 93 8.90 2.53 5.18
N ASP A 94 9.07 3.34 6.24
CA ASP A 94 10.08 4.37 6.28
C ASP A 94 10.49 4.73 7.71
N ILE A 95 11.71 5.26 7.88
CA ILE A 95 12.28 5.72 9.15
C ILE A 95 13.01 7.05 8.94
N GLU A 96 12.68 8.04 9.76
CA GLU A 96 13.31 9.35 9.74
C GLU A 96 13.86 9.73 11.12
N VAL A 97 15.06 10.36 11.12
CA VAL A 97 15.68 10.87 12.33
C VAL A 97 15.62 12.39 12.34
N HIS A 98 15.19 12.95 13.46
CA HIS A 98 15.10 14.41 13.61
C HIS A 98 16.49 15.07 13.42
N PRO A 99 16.66 16.02 12.50
CA PRO A 99 17.97 16.50 12.06
C PRO A 99 18.82 17.17 13.13
N SER A 100 18.20 17.70 14.18
CA SER A 100 18.93 18.38 15.29
C SER A 100 18.74 17.70 16.66
N GLN A 101 17.95 16.63 16.75
CA GLN A 101 17.68 15.86 17.97
C GLN A 101 17.76 14.37 17.65
N PRO A 102 18.96 13.76 17.57
CA PRO A 102 19.12 12.39 17.08
C PRO A 102 18.37 11.32 17.90
N SER A 103 18.08 11.58 19.17
CA SER A 103 17.24 10.71 20.02
C SER A 103 15.76 10.71 19.61
N THR A 104 15.36 11.67 18.77
CA THR A 104 14.01 11.72 18.23
C THR A 104 13.98 11.02 16.89
N VAL A 105 13.26 9.90 16.83
CA VAL A 105 13.12 9.04 15.68
C VAL A 105 11.65 8.85 15.35
N TYR A 106 11.33 8.78 14.08
CA TYR A 106 9.99 8.49 13.58
C TYR A 106 10.03 7.23 12.73
N PHE A 107 8.95 6.46 12.73
CA PHE A 107 8.73 5.44 11.71
C PHE A 107 7.30 5.44 11.19
N GLY A 108 7.16 5.10 9.90
CA GLY A 108 5.90 4.87 9.22
C GLY A 108 5.58 3.39 9.16
N ALA A 109 4.41 2.99 9.66
CA ALA A 109 3.94 1.62 9.57
C ALA A 109 3.06 1.43 8.32
N ALA A 110 3.20 0.31 7.62
CA ALA A 110 2.47 0.01 6.39
C ALA A 110 0.94 0.12 6.50
N ALA A 111 0.40 -0.06 7.72
CA ALA A 111 -1.04 0.03 7.99
C ALA A 111 -1.35 0.53 9.43
N GLY A 112 -0.39 1.18 10.09
CA GLY A 112 -0.48 1.57 11.50
C GLY A 112 -0.22 3.05 11.80
N GLY A 113 -0.07 3.90 10.78
CA GLY A 113 0.21 5.32 10.98
C GLY A 113 1.69 5.61 11.27
N ILE A 114 1.95 6.78 11.85
CA ILE A 114 3.29 7.26 12.22
C ILE A 114 3.47 7.15 13.73
N PHE A 115 4.63 6.68 14.11
CA PHE A 115 5.06 6.60 15.51
C PHE A 115 6.30 7.47 15.72
N LYS A 116 6.38 8.09 16.88
CA LYS A 116 7.48 8.94 17.33
C LYS A 116 8.09 8.39 18.60
N SER A 117 9.41 8.31 18.66
CA SER A 117 10.21 8.14 19.87
C SER A 117 10.98 9.42 20.15
N GLU A 118 11.22 9.75 21.42
CA GLU A 118 12.06 10.87 21.88
C GLU A 118 13.19 10.39 22.81
N ASP A 119 13.39 9.07 22.88
CA ASP A 119 14.27 8.39 23.81
C ASP A 119 15.09 7.26 23.17
N ASP A 120 15.60 7.50 21.95
CA ASP A 120 16.39 6.55 21.18
C ASP A 120 15.67 5.23 20.85
N GLY A 121 14.32 5.27 20.73
CA GLY A 121 13.51 4.10 20.38
C GLY A 121 13.10 3.23 21.56
N LEU A 122 13.32 3.66 22.80
CA LEU A 122 12.92 2.90 23.99
C LEU A 122 11.40 2.92 24.20
N SER A 123 10.75 4.04 23.87
CA SER A 123 9.29 4.15 23.86
C SER A 123 8.78 4.82 22.59
N TRP A 124 7.53 4.50 22.22
CA TRP A 124 6.91 4.98 20.99
C TRP A 124 5.50 5.50 21.23
N THR A 125 5.21 6.66 20.68
CA THR A 125 3.91 7.30 20.74
C THR A 125 3.31 7.40 19.34
N PRO A 126 2.07 6.93 19.11
CA PRO A 126 1.39 7.15 17.84
C PRO A 126 1.03 8.63 17.70
N ILE A 127 1.30 9.22 16.54
CA ILE A 127 1.08 10.64 16.28
C ILE A 127 0.20 10.89 15.03
N PHE A 128 -0.35 9.84 14.41
CA PHE A 128 -1.12 9.93 13.17
C PHE A 128 -2.51 9.29 13.24
N ASP A 129 -2.95 8.83 14.41
CA ASP A 129 -4.18 8.04 14.61
C ASP A 129 -5.46 8.79 14.22
N ASP A 130 -5.44 10.12 14.23
CA ASP A 130 -6.57 10.96 13.84
C ASP A 130 -6.75 11.09 12.32
N ALA A 131 -5.79 10.67 11.51
CA ALA A 131 -5.91 10.68 10.06
C ALA A 131 -6.93 9.65 9.55
N ASP A 132 -7.57 9.96 8.42
CA ASP A 132 -8.56 9.07 7.80
C ASP A 132 -7.93 7.80 7.21
N ASN A 133 -6.62 7.78 6.99
CA ASN A 133 -5.88 6.66 6.43
C ASN A 133 -4.57 6.46 7.19
N LEU A 134 -4.35 5.25 7.68
CA LEU A 134 -3.17 4.87 8.46
C LEU A 134 -2.15 4.04 7.65
N ALA A 135 -2.41 3.79 6.36
CA ALA A 135 -1.42 3.15 5.50
C ALA A 135 -0.38 4.19 5.09
N ILE A 136 0.87 3.98 5.47
CA ILE A 136 1.98 4.88 5.18
C ILE A 136 2.80 4.32 4.02
N GLY A 137 3.03 5.17 3.01
CA GLY A 137 3.97 4.86 1.94
C GLY A 137 5.36 5.39 2.27
N ASP A 138 5.42 6.69 2.54
CA ASP A 138 6.66 7.41 2.83
C ASP A 138 6.35 8.68 3.65
N PHE A 139 7.35 9.25 4.32
CA PHE A 139 7.21 10.55 4.95
C PHE A 139 8.56 11.29 4.99
N ALA A 140 8.51 12.62 5.10
CA ALA A 140 9.68 13.46 5.09
C ALA A 140 9.60 14.57 6.15
N ILE A 141 10.72 14.89 6.77
CA ILE A 141 10.87 16.03 7.70
C ILE A 141 11.40 17.23 6.91
N ALA A 142 10.75 18.38 7.06
CA ALA A 142 11.21 19.60 6.40
C ALA A 142 12.59 20.03 6.95
N PRO A 143 13.60 20.24 6.09
CA PRO A 143 14.98 20.45 6.53
C PRO A 143 15.18 21.77 7.29
N ASN A 144 14.34 22.77 7.05
CA ASN A 144 14.42 24.09 7.67
C ASN A 144 13.50 24.27 8.89
N ASP A 145 12.53 23.36 9.08
CA ASP A 145 11.59 23.37 10.21
C ASP A 145 11.20 21.93 10.57
N PRO A 146 11.93 21.26 11.47
CA PRO A 146 11.67 19.87 11.81
C PRO A 146 10.32 19.60 12.52
N LYS A 147 9.53 20.63 12.86
CA LYS A 147 8.14 20.48 13.28
C LYS A 147 7.19 20.28 12.11
N THR A 148 7.65 20.59 10.90
CA THR A 148 6.90 20.37 9.67
C THR A 148 7.27 19.03 9.08
N LEU A 149 6.30 18.11 9.01
CA LEU A 149 6.42 16.81 8.37
C LEU A 149 5.35 16.65 7.29
N TYR A 150 5.70 15.88 6.27
CA TYR A 150 4.79 15.49 5.19
C TYR A 150 4.67 13.96 5.17
N VAL A 151 3.47 13.45 5.01
CA VAL A 151 3.19 12.00 4.99
C VAL A 151 2.43 11.66 3.72
N GLY A 152 2.97 10.77 2.92
CA GLY A 152 2.33 10.13 1.79
C GLY A 152 1.64 8.86 2.22
N THR A 153 0.33 8.80 2.05
CA THR A 153 -0.46 7.63 2.43
C THR A 153 -0.55 6.60 1.31
N GLY A 154 -0.80 5.35 1.70
CA GLY A 154 -0.89 4.19 0.80
C GLY A 154 0.47 3.56 0.55
N GLU A 155 0.58 2.26 0.80
CA GLU A 155 1.82 1.54 0.61
C GLU A 155 2.08 1.26 -0.86
N ALA A 156 3.23 1.72 -1.37
CA ALA A 156 3.65 1.51 -2.76
C ALA A 156 4.31 0.14 -2.99
N ASN A 157 4.83 -0.50 -1.95
CA ASN A 157 5.52 -1.79 -2.03
C ASN A 157 4.52 -2.96 -2.02
N GLY A 158 3.66 -3.03 -3.03
CA GLY A 158 2.67 -4.08 -3.18
C GLY A 158 3.24 -5.46 -3.49
N GLY A 159 4.39 -5.84 -2.89
CA GLY A 159 5.21 -7.03 -3.16
C GLY A 159 4.47 -8.36 -3.22
N GLY A 160 3.60 -8.55 -4.21
CA GLY A 160 2.89 -9.81 -4.49
C GLY A 160 1.77 -10.15 -3.50
N SER A 161 1.51 -9.29 -2.53
CA SER A 161 0.47 -9.48 -1.51
C SER A 161 -0.68 -8.50 -1.74
N SER A 162 -1.91 -9.01 -1.72
CA SER A 162 -3.14 -8.21 -1.79
C SER A 162 -3.41 -7.37 -0.53
N LEU A 163 -2.48 -7.34 0.43
CA LEU A 163 -2.64 -6.66 1.71
C LEU A 163 -2.22 -5.19 1.71
N SER A 164 -1.85 -4.64 0.56
CA SER A 164 -1.59 -3.21 0.42
C SER A 164 -2.89 -2.41 0.45
N TYR A 165 -2.89 -1.32 1.20
CA TYR A 165 -4.01 -0.39 1.26
C TYR A 165 -3.68 0.86 0.46
N ASP A 166 -4.62 1.30 -0.40
CA ASP A 166 -4.52 2.58 -1.07
C ASP A 166 -4.55 3.72 -0.05
N GLY A 167 -3.82 4.78 -0.35
CA GLY A 167 -3.83 6.01 0.41
C GLY A 167 -4.96 6.96 0.01
N ASN A 168 -5.03 8.07 0.71
CA ASN A 168 -5.92 9.19 0.39
C ASN A 168 -5.15 10.52 0.29
N GLY A 169 -3.93 10.47 -0.23
CA GLY A 169 -3.12 11.63 -0.55
C GLY A 169 -2.05 11.96 0.46
N VAL A 170 -1.66 13.23 0.49
CA VAL A 170 -0.59 13.77 1.33
C VAL A 170 -1.18 14.50 2.54
N TYR A 171 -0.60 14.24 3.70
CA TYR A 171 -0.87 14.98 4.93
C TYR A 171 0.34 15.82 5.34
N ARG A 172 0.06 16.93 6.01
CA ARG A 172 1.08 17.82 6.57
C ARG A 172 0.76 18.14 8.04
N THR A 173 1.80 18.14 8.85
CA THR A 173 1.79 18.79 10.16
C THR A 173 2.78 19.97 10.17
N ASN A 174 2.57 20.96 11.03
CA ASN A 174 3.51 22.05 11.33
C ASN A 174 3.79 22.17 12.83
N ASN A 175 3.39 21.16 13.59
CA ASN A 175 3.47 21.16 15.06
C ASN A 175 4.00 19.82 15.61
N GLY A 176 4.84 19.13 14.81
CA GLY A 176 5.53 17.90 15.23
C GLY A 176 4.62 16.69 15.38
N GLY A 177 3.51 16.65 14.62
CA GLY A 177 2.56 15.53 14.62
C GLY A 177 1.39 15.68 15.60
N ASN A 178 1.26 16.81 16.31
CA ASN A 178 0.11 17.02 17.21
C ASN A 178 -1.22 17.20 16.45
N SER A 179 -1.17 17.64 15.22
CA SER A 179 -2.34 17.67 14.32
C SER A 179 -1.90 17.57 12.87
N TRP A 180 -2.77 17.03 12.02
CA TRP A 180 -2.50 16.77 10.63
C TRP A 180 -3.60 17.33 9.72
N THR A 181 -3.20 17.86 8.59
CA THR A 181 -4.10 18.37 7.55
C THR A 181 -3.83 17.64 6.25
N ASN A 182 -4.87 17.11 5.60
CA ASN A 182 -4.76 16.59 4.24
C ASN A 182 -4.58 17.77 3.29
N ILE A 183 -3.50 17.77 2.50
CA ILE A 183 -3.10 18.83 1.58
C ILE A 183 -3.26 18.42 0.11
N GLY A 184 -4.03 17.39 -0.17
CA GLY A 184 -4.40 17.01 -1.54
C GLY A 184 -3.87 15.66 -2.00
N LEU A 185 -3.87 15.49 -3.33
CA LEU A 185 -3.54 14.23 -4.00
C LEU A 185 -4.38 13.02 -3.54
N THR A 186 -5.62 13.25 -3.15
CA THR A 186 -6.52 12.21 -2.58
C THR A 186 -6.89 11.09 -3.55
N HIS A 187 -6.59 11.27 -4.83
CA HIS A 187 -6.94 10.31 -5.88
C HIS A 187 -5.75 9.50 -6.41
N VAL A 188 -4.54 9.78 -5.93
CA VAL A 188 -3.32 9.16 -6.47
C VAL A 188 -3.09 7.72 -6.02
N GLY A 189 -3.90 7.20 -5.08
CA GLY A 189 -3.69 5.86 -4.52
C GLY A 189 -2.47 5.84 -3.59
N SER A 190 -1.50 4.97 -3.87
CA SER A 190 -0.31 4.82 -3.02
C SER A 190 0.79 5.79 -3.41
N ILE A 191 1.44 6.36 -2.40
CA ILE A 191 2.60 7.26 -2.54
C ILE A 191 3.85 6.49 -2.11
N GLY A 192 4.84 6.41 -3.01
CA GLY A 192 6.07 5.66 -2.78
C GLY A 192 7.19 6.49 -2.20
N LYS A 193 7.24 7.81 -2.51
CA LYS A 193 8.27 8.71 -2.02
C LYS A 193 7.79 10.16 -1.95
N ILE A 194 8.23 10.87 -0.91
CA ILE A 194 8.13 12.33 -0.78
C ILE A 194 9.54 12.90 -0.61
N GLU A 195 9.88 13.85 -1.45
CA GLU A 195 11.15 14.57 -1.36
C GLU A 195 10.92 16.07 -1.24
N ILE A 196 11.63 16.69 -0.30
CA ILE A 196 11.59 18.13 -0.05
C ILE A 196 12.90 18.74 -0.54
N ASP A 197 12.79 19.77 -1.37
CA ASP A 197 13.98 20.50 -1.85
C ASP A 197 14.72 21.14 -0.67
N PRO A 198 15.98 20.76 -0.41
CA PRO A 198 16.71 21.28 0.74
C PRO A 198 17.04 22.78 0.66
N LYS A 199 17.01 23.36 -0.55
CA LYS A 199 17.24 24.81 -0.77
C LYS A 199 15.96 25.63 -0.85
N ARG A 200 14.85 24.99 -1.21
CA ARG A 200 13.52 25.58 -1.35
C ARG A 200 12.48 24.65 -0.73
N PRO A 201 12.34 24.63 0.60
CA PRO A 201 11.48 23.68 1.30
C PRO A 201 9.98 23.78 0.98
N GLU A 202 9.57 24.87 0.34
CA GLU A 202 8.23 25.01 -0.25
C GLU A 202 8.03 24.13 -1.50
N ARG A 203 9.12 23.68 -2.13
CA ARG A 203 9.11 22.77 -3.29
C ARG A 203 9.17 21.32 -2.83
N ILE A 204 8.14 20.59 -3.16
CA ILE A 204 7.96 19.20 -2.76
C ILE A 204 7.67 18.37 -4.00
N PHE A 205 8.26 17.17 -4.06
CA PHE A 205 7.96 16.17 -5.08
C PHE A 205 7.36 14.92 -4.44
N VAL A 206 6.41 14.30 -5.15
CA VAL A 206 5.71 13.09 -4.73
C VAL A 206 5.72 12.07 -5.85
N ALA A 207 6.26 10.88 -5.58
CA ALA A 207 6.14 9.72 -6.45
C ALA A 207 4.82 8.99 -6.18
N ALA A 208 3.88 9.06 -7.12
CA ALA A 208 2.59 8.43 -7.03
C ALA A 208 2.57 7.12 -7.82
N MET A 209 2.56 5.99 -7.13
CA MET A 209 2.43 4.67 -7.74
C MET A 209 1.05 4.47 -8.37
N GLY A 210 0.03 5.07 -7.79
CA GLY A 210 -1.36 4.83 -8.16
C GLY A 210 -1.98 3.69 -7.35
N ARG A 211 -3.17 3.25 -7.77
CA ARG A 211 -3.85 2.10 -7.19
C ARG A 211 -3.37 0.81 -7.83
N LEU A 212 -3.08 -0.19 -7.02
CA LEU A 212 -2.45 -1.43 -7.50
C LEU A 212 -3.33 -2.18 -8.52
N PHE A 213 -4.64 -2.22 -8.28
CA PHE A 213 -5.59 -3.00 -9.08
C PHE A 213 -6.49 -2.15 -10.01
N GLU A 214 -6.17 -0.88 -10.19
CA GLU A 214 -6.91 0.03 -11.06
C GLU A 214 -5.95 0.79 -11.97
N SER A 215 -6.23 0.79 -13.28
CA SER A 215 -5.56 1.71 -14.21
C SER A 215 -6.20 3.08 -14.06
N THR A 216 -5.40 4.09 -13.71
CA THR A 216 -5.88 5.46 -13.51
C THR A 216 -4.88 6.48 -14.00
N PRO A 217 -5.32 7.65 -14.50
CA PRO A 217 -4.41 8.72 -14.91
C PRO A 217 -3.73 9.43 -13.74
N ASN A 218 -3.99 9.01 -12.50
CA ASN A 218 -3.49 9.67 -11.30
C ASN A 218 -2.12 9.15 -10.83
N ARG A 219 -1.37 8.52 -11.73
CA ARG A 219 -0.02 8.01 -11.52
C ARG A 219 1.03 9.01 -11.97
N GLY A 220 2.28 8.83 -11.53
CA GLY A 220 3.42 9.61 -11.99
C GLY A 220 4.06 10.44 -10.88
N VAL A 221 4.72 11.54 -11.25
CA VAL A 221 5.36 12.45 -10.29
C VAL A 221 4.59 13.76 -10.22
N TYR A 222 4.31 14.17 -9.01
CA TYR A 222 3.68 15.46 -8.72
C TYR A 222 4.67 16.39 -8.04
N ARG A 223 4.48 17.69 -8.28
CA ARG A 223 5.27 18.76 -7.68
C ARG A 223 4.34 19.81 -7.06
N SER A 224 4.71 20.29 -5.89
CA SER A 224 4.19 21.54 -5.32
C SER A 224 5.32 22.57 -5.26
N LEU A 225 4.99 23.83 -5.40
CA LEU A 225 5.90 24.98 -5.23
C LEU A 225 5.48 25.88 -4.05
N ASP A 226 4.48 25.45 -3.29
CA ASP A 226 3.82 26.25 -2.23
C ASP A 226 3.48 25.39 -0.99
N SER A 227 4.37 24.46 -0.65
CA SER A 227 4.25 23.59 0.52
C SER A 227 2.99 22.72 0.52
N GLY A 228 2.57 22.27 -0.67
CA GLY A 228 1.45 21.35 -0.85
C GLY A 228 0.08 22.01 -1.00
N GLN A 229 -0.02 23.34 -1.13
CA GLN A 229 -1.30 24.01 -1.35
C GLN A 229 -1.84 23.74 -2.77
N ASN A 230 -0.94 23.69 -3.75
CA ASN A 230 -1.26 23.35 -5.13
C ASN A 230 -0.30 22.28 -5.65
N TRP A 231 -0.81 21.39 -6.51
CA TRP A 231 -0.06 20.27 -7.08
C TRP A 231 -0.13 20.28 -8.60
N GLU A 232 1.01 20.11 -9.24
CA GLU A 232 1.17 19.93 -10.68
C GLU A 232 1.71 18.54 -10.97
N LYS A 233 1.16 17.81 -11.93
CA LYS A 233 1.73 16.56 -12.41
C LYS A 233 2.83 16.88 -13.41
N VAL A 234 4.08 16.55 -13.05
CA VAL A 234 5.27 16.88 -13.85
C VAL A 234 5.80 15.71 -14.67
N LEU A 235 5.39 14.48 -14.31
CA LEU A 235 5.72 13.28 -15.08
C LEU A 235 4.51 12.35 -15.10
N PHE A 236 4.15 11.89 -16.28
CA PHE A 236 3.13 10.88 -16.52
C PHE A 236 3.52 10.03 -17.72
N GLU A 237 3.53 8.73 -17.55
CA GLU A 237 3.86 7.79 -18.62
C GLU A 237 2.59 7.11 -19.16
N SER A 238 1.82 6.47 -18.28
CA SER A 238 0.58 5.80 -18.64
C SER A 238 -0.32 5.56 -17.44
N ASP A 239 -1.56 5.15 -17.68
CA ASP A 239 -2.53 4.80 -16.64
C ASP A 239 -2.12 3.55 -15.84
N SER A 240 -1.14 2.78 -16.30
CA SER A 240 -0.64 1.56 -15.66
C SER A 240 0.78 1.68 -15.10
N THR A 241 1.51 2.76 -15.44
CA THR A 241 2.89 2.99 -14.97
C THR A 241 2.90 4.05 -13.88
N GLY A 242 3.31 3.67 -12.66
CA GLY A 242 3.44 4.58 -11.52
C GLY A 242 4.89 4.92 -11.21
N ALA A 243 5.10 5.99 -10.45
CA ALA A 243 6.36 6.31 -9.82
C ALA A 243 6.37 5.76 -8.39
N ILE A 244 7.44 5.02 -8.04
CA ILE A 244 7.57 4.37 -6.72
C ILE A 244 8.62 5.11 -5.88
N ASP A 245 9.65 5.62 -6.52
CA ASP A 245 10.77 6.29 -5.86
C ASP A 245 11.22 7.50 -6.68
N LEU A 246 11.85 8.45 -6.02
CA LEU A 246 12.49 9.62 -6.61
C LEU A 246 13.59 10.15 -5.68
N VAL A 247 14.52 10.87 -6.22
CA VAL A 247 15.58 11.54 -5.47
C VAL A 247 15.88 12.89 -6.07
N ILE A 248 16.08 13.89 -5.21
CA ILE A 248 16.49 15.23 -5.62
C ILE A 248 18.00 15.32 -5.61
N ASN A 249 18.60 15.88 -6.67
CA ASN A 249 20.02 16.20 -6.64
C ASN A 249 20.28 17.33 -5.61
N PRO A 250 21.00 17.06 -4.51
CA PRO A 250 21.15 18.05 -3.43
C PRO A 250 21.97 19.29 -3.82
N THR A 251 22.77 19.20 -4.88
CA THR A 251 23.59 20.33 -5.35
C THR A 251 22.86 21.18 -6.40
N GLN A 252 21.96 20.56 -7.18
CA GLN A 252 21.15 21.20 -8.22
C GLN A 252 19.69 20.68 -8.13
N PRO A 253 18.98 21.01 -7.07
CA PRO A 253 17.63 20.51 -6.83
C PRO A 253 16.60 21.14 -7.77
#